data_346704e99b71346f991390f131b9239e
#
_entry.id   346704e99b71346f991390f131b9239e
#
_cell.length_a   1.000
_cell.length_b   1.000
_cell.length_c   1.000
_cell.angle_alpha   90.00
_cell.angle_beta   90.00
_cell.angle_gamma   90.00
#
_symmetry.space_group_name_H-M   'P 1'
#
loop_
_entity.id
_entity.type
_entity.pdbx_description
1 polymer ?
#
loop_
_entity_poly.entity_id
_entity_poly.type
_entity_poly.pdbx_seq_one_letter_code
_entity_poly.pdbx_strand_id
1 'polypeptide(L)'
;MSENYYDFNEKEKNEENENFNFNNDNKNKNNKIKDDEENEDYNFIKKLLFYTSNKNKEIEDDEKKESSNQNIQLENNEIHINNYPLNSTWNFWFASRKEKVHSIPYGERLIKIATFDTMENFLLYYSYIKSVDLIERNTDIGLFKEGYQPLWESCPEGACWFLRFKKTDNPIDINYKWEKLVFALVGETIDEPNILGAILSIRGRETIIELWFNYFKYDKIKNTLAQKFRSVLQIDKYYNIYFKDNEKSLKDKSTIRNAETYNYKKYRKSTFN
;
A
#
# COMPACT_ATOMS: atom_id res chain seq x y z
N MET A 1 -34.73 -42.62 54.81
CA MET A 1 -34.91 -41.98 53.48
C MET A 1 -34.19 -40.65 53.51
N SER A 2 -32.86 -40.71 53.33
CA SER A 2 -32.04 -39.49 53.16
C SER A 2 -30.68 -39.92 52.65
N GLU A 3 -30.60 -40.20 51.36
CA GLU A 3 -29.35 -40.35 50.63
C GLU A 3 -29.74 -40.16 49.13
N ASN A 4 -29.26 -39.09 48.52
CA ASN A 4 -29.13 -38.84 47.07
C ASN A 4 -29.37 -37.37 46.67
N TYR A 5 -28.67 -36.45 47.36
CA TYR A 5 -28.72 -35.03 46.93
C TYR A 5 -27.33 -34.39 46.78
N TYR A 6 -26.25 -35.13 46.90
CA TYR A 6 -24.90 -34.56 46.86
C TYR A 6 -24.08 -34.84 45.60
N ASP A 7 -24.59 -35.64 44.63
CA ASP A 7 -23.76 -36.07 43.48
C ASP A 7 -24.04 -35.31 42.18
N PHE A 8 -25.05 -34.41 42.16
CA PHE A 8 -25.37 -33.64 40.95
C PHE A 8 -24.60 -32.32 40.84
N ASN A 9 -24.23 -31.71 41.93
CA ASN A 9 -23.54 -30.42 41.94
C ASN A 9 -22.04 -30.48 41.70
N GLU A 10 -21.38 -31.64 41.92
CA GLU A 10 -19.96 -31.77 41.61
C GLU A 10 -19.69 -32.02 40.11
N LYS A 11 -20.60 -32.71 39.39
CA LYS A 11 -20.45 -32.93 37.97
C LYS A 11 -20.63 -31.64 37.15
N GLU A 12 -21.61 -30.79 37.48
CA GLU A 12 -21.80 -29.51 36.79
C GLU A 12 -20.61 -28.56 37.05
N LYS A 13 -20.05 -28.53 38.26
CA LYS A 13 -18.87 -27.70 38.53
C LYS A 13 -17.59 -28.17 37.81
N ASN A 14 -17.46 -29.46 37.58
CA ASN A 14 -16.31 -30.01 36.85
C ASN A 14 -16.47 -29.74 35.32
N GLU A 15 -17.67 -29.86 34.77
CA GLU A 15 -17.93 -29.53 33.36
C GLU A 15 -17.80 -28.03 33.07
N GLU A 16 -18.22 -27.16 33.96
CA GLU A 16 -18.01 -25.71 33.83
C GLU A 16 -16.52 -25.32 33.93
N ASN A 17 -15.74 -25.95 34.79
CA ASN A 17 -14.30 -25.70 34.91
C ASN A 17 -13.50 -26.25 33.72
N GLU A 18 -13.86 -27.42 33.16
CA GLU A 18 -13.22 -27.95 31.96
C GLU A 18 -13.55 -27.10 30.73
N ASN A 19 -14.79 -26.66 30.55
CA ASN A 19 -15.18 -25.74 29.47
C ASN A 19 -14.54 -24.37 29.60
N PHE A 20 -14.35 -23.86 30.82
CA PHE A 20 -13.68 -22.57 31.05
C PHE A 20 -12.17 -22.66 30.75
N ASN A 21 -11.52 -23.75 31.10
CA ASN A 21 -10.11 -23.97 30.78
C ASN A 21 -9.90 -24.20 29.26
N PHE A 22 -10.77 -24.99 28.60
CA PHE A 22 -10.68 -25.22 27.15
C PHE A 22 -10.88 -23.94 26.34
N ASN A 23 -11.78 -23.06 26.77
CA ASN A 23 -11.99 -21.76 26.12
C ASN A 23 -10.85 -20.77 26.37
N ASN A 24 -10.21 -20.81 27.54
CA ASN A 24 -9.05 -19.98 27.84
C ASN A 24 -7.79 -20.43 27.08
N ASP A 25 -7.57 -21.74 26.96
CA ASP A 25 -6.46 -22.29 26.18
C ASP A 25 -6.60 -22.00 24.68
N ASN A 26 -7.82 -22.05 24.14
CA ASN A 26 -8.09 -21.67 22.75
C ASN A 26 -7.97 -20.15 22.52
N LYS A 27 -8.38 -19.32 23.49
CA LYS A 27 -8.15 -17.87 23.43
C LYS A 27 -6.65 -17.52 23.46
N ASN A 28 -5.88 -18.18 24.32
CA ASN A 28 -4.45 -17.97 24.41
C ASN A 28 -3.69 -18.49 23.18
N LYS A 29 -4.08 -19.63 22.61
CA LYS A 29 -3.53 -20.14 21.36
C LYS A 29 -3.85 -19.22 20.18
N ASN A 30 -5.09 -18.74 20.07
CA ASN A 30 -5.49 -17.81 19.00
C ASN A 30 -4.81 -16.44 19.15
N ASN A 31 -4.58 -15.95 20.37
CA ASN A 31 -3.84 -14.73 20.60
C ASN A 31 -2.34 -14.91 20.27
N LYS A 32 -1.73 -16.05 20.65
CA LYS A 32 -0.33 -16.33 20.33
C LYS A 32 -0.10 -16.47 18.83
N ILE A 33 -0.99 -17.17 18.10
CA ILE A 33 -0.93 -17.25 16.63
C ILE A 33 -1.07 -15.87 15.99
N LYS A 34 -1.99 -15.03 16.50
CA LYS A 34 -2.14 -13.65 16.01
C LYS A 34 -0.92 -12.77 16.29
N ASP A 35 -0.30 -12.92 17.45
CA ASP A 35 0.90 -12.16 17.83
C ASP A 35 2.11 -12.60 16.98
N ASP A 36 2.20 -13.87 16.62
CA ASP A 36 3.25 -14.41 15.74
C ASP A 36 3.06 -13.92 14.28
N GLU A 37 1.82 -13.89 13.75
CA GLU A 37 1.51 -13.34 12.42
C GLU A 37 1.76 -11.81 12.34
N GLU A 38 1.42 -11.03 13.40
CA GLU A 38 1.73 -9.61 13.46
C GLU A 38 3.24 -9.32 13.50
N ASN A 39 4.02 -10.26 14.02
CA ASN A 39 5.46 -10.16 14.11
C ASN A 39 6.14 -10.46 12.76
N GLU A 40 5.54 -11.26 11.88
CA GLU A 40 6.11 -11.58 10.57
C GLU A 40 6.16 -10.39 9.61
N ASP A 41 5.07 -9.62 9.49
CA ASP A 41 5.05 -8.42 8.62
C ASP A 41 5.98 -7.32 9.16
N TYR A 42 5.98 -7.12 10.47
CA TYR A 42 6.89 -6.17 11.12
C TYR A 42 8.36 -6.61 10.95
N ASN A 43 8.65 -7.91 11.10
CA ASN A 43 9.97 -8.45 10.87
C ASN A 43 10.38 -8.41 9.39
N PHE A 44 9.44 -8.61 8.47
CA PHE A 44 9.67 -8.43 7.05
C PHE A 44 10.05 -6.98 6.71
N ILE A 45 9.29 -6.00 7.21
CA ILE A 45 9.60 -4.57 7.03
C ILE A 45 10.94 -4.21 7.67
N LYS A 46 11.23 -4.72 8.88
CA LYS A 46 12.56 -4.53 9.50
C LYS A 46 13.69 -5.12 8.67
N LYS A 47 13.53 -6.32 8.12
CA LYS A 47 14.53 -6.92 7.22
C LYS A 47 14.73 -6.09 5.97
N LEU A 48 13.64 -5.58 5.38
CA LEU A 48 13.72 -4.70 4.22
C LEU A 48 14.45 -3.40 4.55
N LEU A 49 14.09 -2.73 5.65
CA LEU A 49 14.74 -1.51 6.11
C LEU A 49 16.23 -1.74 6.46
N PHE A 50 16.55 -2.87 7.09
CA PHE A 50 17.93 -3.25 7.41
C PHE A 50 18.76 -3.50 6.14
N TYR A 51 18.20 -4.22 5.17
CA TYR A 51 18.87 -4.50 3.89
C TYR A 51 19.12 -3.20 3.11
N THR A 52 18.13 -2.32 3.01
CA THR A 52 18.25 -1.03 2.32
C THR A 52 19.26 -0.12 3.00
N SER A 53 19.27 -0.07 4.34
CA SER A 53 20.24 0.73 5.12
C SER A 53 21.68 0.24 4.94
N ASN A 54 21.89 -1.08 4.89
CA ASN A 54 23.23 -1.63 4.70
C ASN A 54 23.74 -1.42 3.26
N LYS A 55 22.87 -1.57 2.26
CA LYS A 55 23.25 -1.36 0.87
C LYS A 55 23.58 0.11 0.60
N ASN A 56 22.85 1.05 1.19
CA ASN A 56 23.19 2.47 1.09
C ASN A 56 24.57 2.79 1.73
N LYS A 57 24.92 2.12 2.84
CA LYS A 57 26.26 2.26 3.44
C LYS A 57 27.36 1.66 2.58
N GLU A 58 27.12 0.51 1.94
CA GLU A 58 28.09 -0.08 1.00
C GLU A 58 28.36 0.85 -0.18
N ILE A 59 27.30 1.48 -0.76
CA ILE A 59 27.44 2.46 -1.85
C ILE A 59 28.21 3.70 -1.37
N GLU A 60 27.90 4.27 -0.19
CA GLU A 60 28.62 5.42 0.36
C GLU A 60 30.09 5.10 0.69
N ASP A 61 30.38 3.86 1.12
CA ASP A 61 31.74 3.41 1.42
C ASP A 61 32.55 3.15 0.14
N ASP A 62 31.92 2.69 -0.94
CA ASP A 62 32.55 2.51 -2.25
C ASP A 62 32.81 3.86 -2.93
N GLU A 63 31.90 4.82 -2.90
CA GLU A 63 32.14 6.20 -3.37
C GLU A 63 33.25 6.89 -2.63
N LYS A 64 33.44 6.66 -1.34
CA LYS A 64 34.58 7.18 -0.56
C LYS A 64 35.92 6.51 -0.90
N LYS A 65 35.91 5.24 -1.34
CA LYS A 65 37.12 4.53 -1.78
C LYS A 65 37.57 4.94 -3.17
N GLU A 66 36.65 5.24 -4.09
CA GLU A 66 37.00 5.73 -5.43
C GLU A 66 37.68 7.09 -5.41
N SER A 67 37.37 7.96 -4.44
CA SER A 67 38.02 9.27 -4.31
C SER A 67 39.48 9.22 -3.78
N SER A 68 39.96 8.06 -3.33
CA SER A 68 41.29 7.91 -2.71
C SER A 68 42.30 7.11 -3.52
N ASN A 69 41.96 6.48 -4.65
CA ASN A 69 42.86 5.64 -5.45
C ASN A 69 42.94 6.05 -6.94
N GLN A 70 43.62 7.14 -7.22
CA GLN A 70 44.23 7.35 -8.54
C GLN A 70 45.60 6.65 -8.56
N ASN A 71 45.69 5.46 -9.08
CA ASN A 71 46.82 4.74 -9.67
C ASN A 71 46.82 3.26 -9.33
N ILE A 72 46.03 2.47 -10.08
CA ILE A 72 46.43 1.08 -10.42
C ILE A 72 45.59 0.70 -11.67
N GLN A 73 46.27 0.58 -12.82
CA GLN A 73 45.73 -0.11 -14.00
C GLN A 73 45.66 -1.61 -13.70
N LEU A 74 44.47 -2.12 -13.48
CA LEU A 74 44.16 -3.54 -13.60
C LEU A 74 42.89 -3.63 -14.47
N GLU A 75 43.04 -4.34 -15.61
CA GLU A 75 41.91 -4.74 -16.45
C GLU A 75 40.97 -5.67 -15.64
N ASN A 76 40.13 -5.08 -14.86
CA ASN A 76 38.95 -5.78 -14.29
C ASN A 76 37.77 -5.49 -15.21
N ASN A 77 37.12 -6.54 -15.72
CA ASN A 77 35.81 -6.47 -16.29
C ASN A 77 34.83 -6.06 -15.17
N GLU A 78 34.87 -4.80 -14.77
CA GLU A 78 33.88 -4.20 -13.89
C GLU A 78 32.56 -4.22 -14.67
N ILE A 79 31.61 -4.93 -14.14
CA ILE A 79 30.20 -4.78 -14.56
C ILE A 79 29.84 -3.36 -14.15
N HIS A 80 29.99 -2.40 -15.06
CA HIS A 80 29.43 -1.07 -14.89
C HIS A 80 27.92 -1.24 -14.77
N ILE A 81 27.40 -1.24 -13.54
CA ILE A 81 25.97 -1.12 -13.28
C ILE A 81 25.63 0.32 -13.69
N ASN A 82 25.18 0.48 -14.93
CA ASN A 82 24.65 1.77 -15.37
C ASN A 82 23.43 2.10 -14.51
N ASN A 83 23.55 3.07 -13.63
CA ASN A 83 22.43 3.59 -12.89
C ASN A 83 21.56 4.41 -13.86
N TYR A 84 20.33 3.99 -14.09
CA TYR A 84 19.36 4.71 -14.91
C TYR A 84 18.55 5.63 -14.02
N PRO A 85 18.81 6.96 -14.02
CA PRO A 85 18.09 7.89 -13.17
C PRO A 85 16.64 8.00 -13.58
N LEU A 86 15.75 8.14 -12.61
CA LEU A 86 14.34 8.47 -12.80
C LEU A 86 14.20 10.00 -12.86
N ASN A 87 13.12 10.48 -13.51
CA ASN A 87 12.83 11.91 -13.56
C ASN A 87 12.37 12.47 -12.21
N SER A 88 11.87 11.63 -11.33
CA SER A 88 11.40 12.00 -10.00
C SER A 88 11.91 11.02 -8.96
N THR A 89 12.19 11.53 -7.76
CA THR A 89 12.43 10.68 -6.58
C THR A 89 11.09 10.19 -6.02
N TRP A 90 11.02 8.91 -5.66
CA TRP A 90 9.83 8.24 -5.19
C TRP A 90 10.05 7.60 -3.82
N ASN A 91 8.96 7.50 -3.06
CA ASN A 91 8.93 6.84 -1.75
C ASN A 91 7.89 5.73 -1.75
N PHE A 92 8.27 4.53 -1.30
CA PHE A 92 7.31 3.51 -0.89
C PHE A 92 6.90 3.71 0.57
N TRP A 93 5.61 3.51 0.82
CA TRP A 93 4.98 3.67 2.12
C TRP A 93 4.17 2.44 2.49
N PHE A 94 4.11 2.16 3.79
CA PHE A 94 3.29 1.12 4.37
C PHE A 94 2.48 1.67 5.53
N ALA A 95 1.23 1.22 5.69
CA ALA A 95 0.45 1.46 6.91
C ALA A 95 -0.44 0.27 7.24
N SER A 96 -0.44 -0.15 8.50
CA SER A 96 -1.40 -1.11 9.03
C SER A 96 -2.65 -0.38 9.55
N ARG A 97 -3.83 -0.98 9.32
CA ARG A 97 -5.12 -0.53 9.86
C ARG A 97 -5.79 -1.62 10.70
N LYS A 98 -5.01 -2.53 11.28
CA LYS A 98 -5.52 -3.56 12.19
C LYS A 98 -6.15 -2.92 13.43
N GLU A 99 -7.11 -3.61 14.07
CA GLU A 99 -7.87 -3.08 15.21
C GLU A 99 -6.97 -2.62 16.37
N LYS A 100 -5.90 -3.35 16.66
CA LYS A 100 -4.97 -3.02 17.74
C LYS A 100 -4.29 -1.65 17.58
N VAL A 101 -4.21 -1.11 16.38
CA VAL A 101 -3.59 0.19 16.09
C VAL A 101 -4.60 1.28 15.73
N HIS A 102 -5.90 1.02 15.87
CA HIS A 102 -6.95 2.00 15.57
C HIS A 102 -6.91 3.25 16.43
N SER A 103 -6.41 3.15 17.67
CA SER A 103 -6.23 4.28 18.59
C SER A 103 -5.09 5.22 18.18
N ILE A 104 -4.18 4.75 17.32
CA ILE A 104 -3.04 5.54 16.83
C ILE A 104 -3.51 6.30 15.58
N PRO A 105 -3.28 7.61 15.44
CA PRO A 105 -3.58 8.36 14.22
C PRO A 105 -2.93 7.73 13.00
N TYR A 106 -3.61 7.80 11.84
CA TYR A 106 -3.14 7.12 10.62
C TYR A 106 -1.72 7.58 10.21
N GLY A 107 -1.43 8.88 10.34
CA GLY A 107 -0.11 9.43 10.01
C GLY A 107 1.03 8.85 10.86
N GLU A 108 0.76 8.52 12.13
CA GLU A 108 1.76 7.91 13.03
C GLU A 108 2.00 6.41 12.73
N ARG A 109 1.07 5.77 11.99
CA ARG A 109 1.21 4.37 11.52
C ARG A 109 1.86 4.26 10.16
N LEU A 110 2.13 5.40 9.53
CA LEU A 110 2.71 5.46 8.20
C LEU A 110 4.21 5.26 8.28
N ILE A 111 4.71 4.23 7.64
CA ILE A 111 6.12 3.87 7.60
C ILE A 111 6.64 4.08 6.19
N LYS A 112 7.69 4.91 6.05
CA LYS A 112 8.43 4.99 4.80
C LYS A 112 9.30 3.73 4.66
N ILE A 113 9.05 2.93 3.63
CA ILE A 113 9.78 1.68 3.38
C ILE A 113 11.09 1.95 2.67
N ALA A 114 11.05 2.77 1.61
CA ALA A 114 12.21 3.04 0.78
C ALA A 114 12.06 4.39 0.06
N THR A 115 13.20 5.01 -0.27
CA THR A 115 13.32 6.14 -1.19
C THR A 115 14.21 5.72 -2.35
N PHE A 116 13.85 6.07 -3.58
CA PHE A 116 14.62 5.73 -4.76
C PHE A 116 14.42 6.75 -5.88
N ASP A 117 15.46 6.91 -6.68
CA ASP A 117 15.57 7.82 -7.82
C ASP A 117 16.22 7.17 -9.06
N THR A 118 16.47 5.84 -8.99
CA THR A 118 17.02 5.04 -10.09
C THR A 118 16.12 3.85 -10.38
N MET A 119 16.16 3.36 -11.62
CA MET A 119 15.39 2.19 -12.04
C MET A 119 15.83 0.93 -11.28
N GLU A 120 17.11 0.77 -11.03
CA GLU A 120 17.69 -0.38 -10.33
C GLU A 120 17.18 -0.45 -8.89
N ASN A 121 17.20 0.69 -8.17
CA ASN A 121 16.69 0.76 -6.82
C ASN A 121 15.16 0.57 -6.78
N PHE A 122 14.43 1.12 -7.76
CA PHE A 122 13.00 0.83 -7.89
C PHE A 122 12.73 -0.68 -8.01
N LEU A 123 13.38 -1.35 -8.97
CA LEU A 123 13.18 -2.78 -9.19
C LEU A 123 13.59 -3.61 -7.97
N LEU A 124 14.69 -3.23 -7.33
CA LEU A 124 15.15 -3.86 -6.09
C LEU A 124 14.06 -3.80 -5.02
N TYR A 125 13.58 -2.60 -4.68
CA TYR A 125 12.60 -2.45 -3.61
C TYR A 125 11.23 -3.05 -3.97
N TYR A 126 10.81 -2.88 -5.22
CA TYR A 126 9.55 -3.45 -5.71
C TYR A 126 9.55 -4.98 -5.64
N SER A 127 10.68 -5.64 -5.89
CA SER A 127 10.80 -7.11 -5.82
C SER A 127 10.54 -7.69 -4.42
N TYR A 128 10.66 -6.87 -3.37
CA TYR A 128 10.35 -7.27 -1.99
C TYR A 128 8.91 -6.99 -1.58
N ILE A 129 8.14 -6.24 -2.37
CA ILE A 129 6.72 -6.00 -2.08
C ILE A 129 5.94 -7.27 -2.42
N LYS A 130 5.22 -7.78 -1.43
CA LYS A 130 4.35 -8.95 -1.61
C LYS A 130 3.27 -8.67 -2.67
N SER A 131 2.88 -9.69 -3.41
CA SER A 131 1.72 -9.62 -4.30
C SER A 131 0.42 -9.41 -3.51
N VAL A 132 -0.60 -8.88 -4.16
CA VAL A 132 -1.87 -8.46 -3.55
C VAL A 132 -2.55 -9.57 -2.73
N ASP A 133 -2.45 -10.81 -3.19
CA ASP A 133 -3.01 -12.00 -2.54
C ASP A 133 -2.27 -12.41 -1.26
N LEU A 134 -1.00 -12.02 -1.13
CA LEU A 134 -0.13 -12.30 0.02
C LEU A 134 -0.07 -11.14 1.03
N ILE A 135 -0.60 -9.97 0.68
CA ILE A 135 -0.67 -8.82 1.60
C ILE A 135 -1.81 -9.04 2.60
N GLU A 136 -1.52 -8.84 3.87
CA GLU A 136 -2.53 -8.94 4.91
C GLU A 136 -3.67 -7.93 4.74
N ARG A 137 -4.85 -8.31 5.21
CA ARG A 137 -6.01 -7.40 5.24
C ARG A 137 -5.74 -6.20 6.15
N ASN A 138 -6.40 -5.09 5.84
CA ASN A 138 -6.26 -3.83 6.55
C ASN A 138 -4.84 -3.25 6.45
N THR A 139 -4.26 -3.36 5.26
CA THR A 139 -2.96 -2.82 4.90
C THR A 139 -3.09 -1.82 3.76
N ASP A 140 -2.28 -0.76 3.81
CA ASP A 140 -2.07 0.19 2.73
C ASP A 140 -0.62 0.14 2.27
N ILE A 141 -0.41 0.06 0.96
CA ILE A 141 0.88 0.25 0.29
C ILE A 141 0.76 1.52 -0.54
N GLY A 142 1.65 2.48 -0.33
CA GLY A 142 1.71 3.74 -1.07
C GLY A 142 2.97 3.87 -1.90
N LEU A 143 2.86 4.51 -3.07
CA LEU A 143 3.96 4.99 -3.88
C LEU A 143 3.72 6.47 -4.13
N PHE A 144 4.59 7.35 -3.62
CA PHE A 144 4.42 8.81 -3.73
C PHE A 144 5.72 9.48 -4.15
N LYS A 145 5.62 10.54 -4.93
CA LYS A 145 6.75 11.44 -5.23
C LYS A 145 7.31 12.01 -3.93
N GLU A 146 8.60 12.28 -3.90
CA GLU A 146 9.23 12.94 -2.77
C GLU A 146 8.54 14.27 -2.45
N GLY A 147 8.44 14.58 -1.14
CA GLY A 147 7.66 15.72 -0.65
C GLY A 147 6.19 15.45 -0.39
N TYR A 148 5.66 14.29 -0.85
CA TYR A 148 4.26 13.91 -0.63
C TYR A 148 4.15 12.62 0.18
N GLN A 149 3.05 12.53 0.94
CA GLN A 149 2.72 11.37 1.77
C GLN A 149 1.28 10.92 1.46
N PRO A 150 0.93 9.64 1.68
CA PRO A 150 -0.43 9.13 1.52
C PRO A 150 -1.35 9.60 2.66
N LEU A 151 -1.43 10.93 2.85
CA LEU A 151 -2.23 11.62 3.87
C LEU A 151 -3.05 12.72 3.21
N TRP A 152 -4.34 12.79 3.52
CA TRP A 152 -5.20 13.86 3.01
C TRP A 152 -4.75 15.23 3.53
N GLU A 153 -4.25 15.26 4.77
CA GLU A 153 -3.75 16.45 5.45
C GLU A 153 -2.50 17.03 4.77
N SER A 154 -1.66 16.18 4.20
CA SER A 154 -0.44 16.62 3.50
C SER A 154 -0.73 17.17 2.10
N CYS A 155 -1.92 16.94 1.58
CA CYS A 155 -2.34 17.40 0.26
C CYS A 155 -3.83 17.80 0.27
N PRO A 156 -4.24 18.84 1.00
CA PRO A 156 -5.65 19.21 1.16
C PRO A 156 -6.31 19.64 -0.16
N GLU A 157 -5.56 20.22 -1.09
CA GLU A 157 -6.03 20.59 -2.44
C GLU A 157 -5.94 19.44 -3.46
N GLY A 158 -5.55 18.25 -3.00
CA GLY A 158 -5.46 17.06 -3.83
C GLY A 158 -6.78 16.33 -3.94
N ALA A 159 -6.76 15.32 -4.79
CA ALA A 159 -7.87 14.40 -5.01
C ALA A 159 -7.37 13.05 -5.47
N CYS A 160 -8.25 12.06 -5.51
CA CYS A 160 -7.93 10.77 -6.10
C CYS A 160 -9.03 10.28 -7.06
N TRP A 161 -8.59 9.58 -8.10
CA TRP A 161 -9.39 8.60 -8.81
C TRP A 161 -9.16 7.24 -8.21
N PHE A 162 -10.20 6.45 -8.01
CA PHE A 162 -10.03 5.11 -7.46
C PHE A 162 -10.94 4.08 -8.10
N LEU A 163 -10.47 2.83 -8.09
CA LEU A 163 -11.16 1.64 -8.54
C LEU A 163 -11.31 0.68 -7.36
N ARG A 164 -12.48 0.05 -7.26
CA ARG A 164 -12.81 -0.90 -6.19
C ARG A 164 -13.00 -2.29 -6.77
N PHE A 165 -12.33 -3.25 -6.18
CA PHE A 165 -12.44 -4.66 -6.48
C PHE A 165 -13.13 -5.38 -5.33
N LYS A 166 -14.10 -6.22 -5.64
CA LYS A 166 -14.74 -7.07 -4.65
C LYS A 166 -13.77 -8.17 -4.22
N LYS A 167 -13.98 -8.73 -3.04
CA LYS A 167 -13.18 -9.87 -2.57
C LYS A 167 -13.29 -11.11 -3.47
N THR A 168 -14.33 -11.20 -4.29
CA THR A 168 -14.55 -12.28 -5.27
C THR A 168 -13.79 -12.09 -6.58
N ASP A 169 -13.23 -10.88 -6.81
CA ASP A 169 -12.45 -10.59 -8.00
C ASP A 169 -11.09 -11.28 -7.91
N ASN A 170 -10.53 -11.61 -9.07
CA ASN A 170 -9.27 -12.35 -9.14
C ASN A 170 -8.10 -11.51 -8.61
N PRO A 171 -7.40 -11.93 -7.54
CA PRO A 171 -6.29 -11.19 -6.98
C PRO A 171 -5.10 -11.05 -7.93
N ILE A 172 -4.89 -12.00 -8.85
CA ILE A 172 -3.83 -11.92 -9.88
C ILE A 172 -4.11 -10.75 -10.83
N ASP A 173 -5.37 -10.54 -11.25
CA ASP A 173 -5.75 -9.40 -12.08
C ASP A 173 -5.60 -8.08 -11.34
N ILE A 174 -5.93 -8.04 -10.06
CA ILE A 174 -5.74 -6.85 -9.21
C ILE A 174 -4.24 -6.54 -9.07
N ASN A 175 -3.41 -7.55 -8.81
CA ASN A 175 -1.95 -7.38 -8.73
C ASN A 175 -1.37 -6.82 -10.03
N TYR A 176 -1.78 -7.37 -11.17
CA TYR A 176 -1.35 -6.89 -12.49
C TYR A 176 -1.75 -5.43 -12.75
N LYS A 177 -2.94 -5.01 -12.32
CA LYS A 177 -3.39 -3.62 -12.44
C LYS A 177 -2.58 -2.69 -11.54
N TRP A 178 -2.30 -3.10 -10.30
CA TRP A 178 -1.44 -2.35 -9.40
C TRP A 178 -0.04 -2.19 -9.97
N GLU A 179 0.57 -3.28 -10.43
CA GLU A 179 1.88 -3.28 -11.05
C GLU A 179 1.94 -2.32 -12.25
N LYS A 180 0.97 -2.40 -13.16
CA LYS A 180 0.90 -1.46 -14.29
C LYS A 180 0.85 0.00 -13.85
N LEU A 181 0.09 0.32 -12.80
CA LEU A 181 0.02 1.68 -12.29
C LEU A 181 1.38 2.11 -11.72
N VAL A 182 2.02 1.28 -10.90
CA VAL A 182 3.33 1.56 -10.31
C VAL A 182 4.37 1.82 -11.40
N PHE A 183 4.48 0.94 -12.39
CA PHE A 183 5.44 1.11 -13.51
C PHE A 183 5.11 2.34 -14.36
N ALA A 184 3.83 2.64 -14.59
CA ALA A 184 3.43 3.83 -15.33
C ALA A 184 3.74 5.13 -14.59
N LEU A 185 3.70 5.12 -13.25
CA LEU A 185 4.05 6.26 -12.41
C LEU A 185 5.56 6.49 -12.38
N VAL A 186 6.33 5.46 -12.10
CA VAL A 186 7.81 5.55 -12.01
C VAL A 186 8.41 5.89 -13.37
N GLY A 187 7.91 5.27 -14.45
CA GLY A 187 8.33 5.58 -15.81
C GLY A 187 7.67 6.84 -16.41
N GLU A 188 6.86 7.56 -15.63
CA GLU A 188 6.14 8.79 -16.01
C GLU A 188 5.37 8.69 -17.35
N THR A 189 4.96 7.46 -17.73
CA THR A 189 4.25 7.21 -18.99
C THR A 189 2.81 7.74 -19.00
N ILE A 190 2.29 8.14 -17.84
CA ILE A 190 1.00 8.84 -17.74
C ILE A 190 1.11 10.27 -18.27
N ASP A 191 2.31 10.84 -18.27
CA ASP A 191 2.62 12.18 -18.82
C ASP A 191 1.67 13.26 -18.25
N GLU A 192 1.63 13.38 -16.92
CA GLU A 192 0.86 14.39 -16.17
C GLU A 192 1.64 14.84 -14.94
N PRO A 193 2.12 16.10 -14.90
CA PRO A 193 2.96 16.61 -13.82
C PRO A 193 2.23 16.69 -12.47
N ASN A 194 0.90 16.72 -12.51
CA ASN A 194 0.07 16.89 -11.31
C ASN A 194 -0.12 15.63 -10.49
N ILE A 195 0.42 14.47 -10.95
CA ILE A 195 0.33 13.22 -10.20
C ILE A 195 1.25 13.28 -9.00
N LEU A 196 0.71 12.88 -7.85
CA LEU A 196 1.41 12.79 -6.57
C LEU A 196 1.85 11.37 -6.24
N GLY A 197 1.02 10.37 -6.58
CA GLY A 197 1.28 8.98 -6.26
C GLY A 197 0.06 8.08 -6.39
N ALA A 198 0.18 6.90 -5.81
CA ALA A 198 -0.89 5.90 -5.78
C ALA A 198 -0.93 5.17 -4.44
N ILE A 199 -2.09 4.60 -4.10
CA ILE A 199 -2.29 3.73 -2.93
C ILE A 199 -2.98 2.45 -3.37
N LEU A 200 -2.48 1.32 -2.88
CA LEU A 200 -3.14 0.03 -2.87
C LEU A 200 -3.66 -0.22 -1.45
N SER A 201 -4.97 -0.34 -1.29
CA SER A 201 -5.63 -0.56 -0.01
C SER A 201 -6.27 -1.94 0.04
N ILE A 202 -5.77 -2.84 0.88
CA ILE A 202 -6.34 -4.16 1.09
C ILE A 202 -7.30 -4.11 2.28
N ARG A 203 -8.59 -4.31 2.05
CA ARG A 203 -9.64 -4.29 3.09
C ARG A 203 -10.28 -5.66 3.27
N GLY A 204 -11.03 -5.83 4.35
CA GLY A 204 -11.71 -7.09 4.62
C GLY A 204 -12.72 -7.53 3.54
N ARG A 205 -13.37 -6.58 2.86
CA ARG A 205 -14.43 -6.82 1.86
C ARG A 205 -14.07 -6.46 0.43
N GLU A 206 -13.00 -5.67 0.24
CA GLU A 206 -12.62 -5.12 -1.05
C GLU A 206 -11.15 -4.74 -1.09
N THR A 207 -10.60 -4.61 -2.29
CA THR A 207 -9.30 -3.99 -2.57
C THR A 207 -9.53 -2.72 -3.36
N ILE A 208 -8.77 -1.66 -3.08
CA ILE A 208 -8.91 -0.36 -3.72
C ILE A 208 -7.56 0.05 -4.30
N ILE A 209 -7.57 0.50 -5.55
CA ILE A 209 -6.41 1.14 -6.19
C ILE A 209 -6.76 2.61 -6.39
N GLU A 210 -5.92 3.50 -5.86
CA GLU A 210 -6.11 4.96 -5.92
C GLU A 210 -4.96 5.61 -6.70
N LEU A 211 -5.29 6.58 -7.57
CA LEU A 211 -4.34 7.51 -8.20
C LEU A 211 -4.55 8.89 -7.61
N TRP A 212 -3.56 9.45 -6.96
CA TRP A 212 -3.59 10.74 -6.28
C TRP A 212 -2.97 11.84 -7.13
N PHE A 213 -3.60 13.03 -7.15
CA PHE A 213 -3.18 14.16 -7.97
C PHE A 213 -3.64 15.50 -7.41
N ASN A 214 -2.97 16.59 -7.86
CA ASN A 214 -3.32 17.97 -7.54
C ASN A 214 -4.19 18.62 -8.65
N TYR A 215 -4.64 19.82 -8.39
CA TYR A 215 -5.33 20.70 -9.36
C TYR A 215 -6.62 20.11 -9.95
N PHE A 216 -7.33 19.27 -9.17
CA PHE A 216 -8.58 18.65 -9.60
C PHE A 216 -9.71 19.65 -9.93
N LYS A 217 -9.61 20.89 -9.48
CA LYS A 217 -10.56 21.96 -9.78
C LYS A 217 -10.62 22.28 -11.29
N TYR A 218 -9.58 21.94 -12.02
CA TYR A 218 -9.57 22.05 -13.47
C TYR A 218 -10.16 20.78 -14.10
N ASP A 219 -11.37 20.88 -14.62
CA ASP A 219 -12.10 19.76 -15.23
C ASP A 219 -11.29 19.04 -16.31
N LYS A 220 -10.48 19.75 -17.07
CA LYS A 220 -9.60 19.16 -18.08
C LYS A 220 -8.62 18.18 -17.45
N ILE A 221 -7.91 18.58 -16.37
CA ILE A 221 -6.94 17.71 -15.67
C ILE A 221 -7.66 16.51 -15.06
N LYS A 222 -8.74 16.76 -14.32
CA LYS A 222 -9.58 15.72 -13.70
C LYS A 222 -10.00 14.66 -14.72
N ASN A 223 -10.53 15.07 -15.87
CA ASN A 223 -11.05 14.16 -16.88
C ASN A 223 -9.94 13.44 -17.65
N THR A 224 -8.84 14.14 -17.98
CA THR A 224 -7.68 13.51 -18.63
C THR A 224 -7.10 12.41 -17.76
N LEU A 225 -6.92 12.67 -16.46
CA LEU A 225 -6.42 11.68 -15.51
C LEU A 225 -7.37 10.49 -15.34
N ALA A 226 -8.69 10.71 -15.36
CA ALA A 226 -9.65 9.61 -15.35
C ALA A 226 -9.48 8.67 -16.55
N GLN A 227 -9.28 9.23 -17.74
CA GLN A 227 -9.08 8.44 -18.97
C GLN A 227 -7.73 7.71 -18.94
N LYS A 228 -6.64 8.40 -18.55
CA LYS A 228 -5.31 7.81 -18.45
C LYS A 228 -5.27 6.70 -17.39
N PHE A 229 -5.88 6.91 -16.22
CA PHE A 229 -6.02 5.90 -15.18
C PHE A 229 -6.74 4.64 -15.68
N ARG A 230 -7.85 4.82 -16.39
CA ARG A 230 -8.56 3.69 -17.02
C ARG A 230 -7.70 2.96 -18.05
N SER A 231 -6.98 3.70 -18.87
CA SER A 231 -6.12 3.14 -19.91
C SER A 231 -4.97 2.33 -19.34
N VAL A 232 -4.27 2.88 -18.33
CA VAL A 232 -3.16 2.20 -17.66
C VAL A 232 -3.62 0.91 -17.01
N LEU A 233 -4.74 0.94 -16.29
CA LEU A 233 -5.28 -0.24 -15.62
C LEU A 233 -5.98 -1.21 -16.60
N GLN A 234 -6.13 -0.84 -17.89
CA GLN A 234 -6.83 -1.63 -18.89
C GLN A 234 -8.21 -2.10 -18.42
N ILE A 235 -8.95 -1.18 -17.78
CA ILE A 235 -10.28 -1.50 -17.27
C ILE A 235 -11.35 -1.24 -18.32
N ASP A 236 -12.29 -2.20 -18.41
CA ASP A 236 -13.43 -2.09 -19.31
C ASP A 236 -14.32 -0.88 -18.98
N LYS A 237 -15.04 -0.39 -19.98
CA LYS A 237 -16.04 0.70 -19.83
C LYS A 237 -17.14 0.39 -18.80
N TYR A 238 -17.35 -0.87 -18.47
CA TYR A 238 -18.34 -1.31 -17.48
C TYR A 238 -17.86 -1.17 -16.05
N TYR A 239 -16.55 -1.06 -15.80
CA TYR A 239 -16.04 -0.76 -14.48
C TYR A 239 -16.24 0.71 -14.14
N ASN A 240 -16.86 0.96 -13.00
CA ASN A 240 -16.97 2.32 -12.47
C ASN A 240 -15.65 2.71 -11.78
N ILE A 241 -15.12 3.87 -12.14
CA ILE A 241 -14.13 4.56 -11.32
C ILE A 241 -14.80 5.69 -10.57
N TYR A 242 -14.23 6.04 -9.44
CA TYR A 242 -14.79 7.00 -8.51
C TYR A 242 -13.79 8.13 -8.27
N PHE A 243 -14.33 9.32 -8.02
CA PHE A 243 -13.56 10.51 -7.71
C PHE A 243 -13.87 11.00 -6.31
N LYS A 244 -12.83 11.42 -5.58
CA LYS A 244 -12.98 12.06 -4.27
C LYS A 244 -11.88 13.09 -4.07
N ASP A 245 -12.25 14.32 -3.69
CA ASP A 245 -11.27 15.31 -3.22
C ASP A 245 -10.90 15.07 -1.75
N ASN A 246 -9.68 15.51 -1.39
CA ASN A 246 -9.13 15.26 -0.06
C ASN A 246 -9.86 16.07 1.03
N GLU A 247 -10.35 17.27 0.72
CA GLU A 247 -11.15 18.06 1.67
C GLU A 247 -12.43 17.32 2.09
N LYS A 248 -13.14 16.73 1.11
CA LYS A 248 -14.31 15.87 1.41
C LYS A 248 -13.91 14.59 2.13
N SER A 249 -12.75 14.01 1.78
CA SER A 249 -12.25 12.80 2.46
C SER A 249 -11.96 13.06 3.93
N LEU A 250 -11.37 14.22 4.26
CA LEU A 250 -11.13 14.67 5.64
C LEU A 250 -12.46 14.86 6.42
N LYS A 251 -13.45 15.53 5.82
CA LYS A 251 -14.77 15.73 6.43
C LYS A 251 -15.49 14.40 6.68
N ASP A 252 -15.47 13.52 5.69
CA ASP A 252 -16.16 12.22 5.74
C ASP A 252 -15.37 11.15 6.49
N LYS A 253 -14.08 11.38 6.78
CA LYS A 253 -13.11 10.40 7.27
C LYS A 253 -13.10 9.13 6.40
N SER A 254 -13.23 9.32 5.08
CA SER A 254 -13.38 8.23 4.13
C SER A 254 -13.16 8.67 2.69
N THR A 255 -12.33 7.96 1.94
CA THR A 255 -12.21 8.11 0.48
C THR A 255 -13.48 7.65 -0.24
N ILE A 256 -14.16 6.63 0.28
CA ILE A 256 -15.27 5.96 -0.43
C ILE A 256 -16.61 6.67 -0.23
N ARG A 257 -16.88 7.14 1.01
CA ARG A 257 -18.17 7.74 1.34
C ARG A 257 -18.42 9.00 0.50
N ASN A 258 -19.59 9.13 -0.11
CA ASN A 258 -19.97 10.28 -0.94
C ASN A 258 -19.02 10.56 -2.13
N ALA A 259 -18.31 9.54 -2.63
CA ALA A 259 -17.48 9.68 -3.82
C ALA A 259 -18.34 9.84 -5.08
N GLU A 260 -17.84 10.63 -6.03
CA GLU A 260 -18.50 10.86 -7.32
C GLU A 260 -18.18 9.72 -8.29
N THR A 261 -19.18 9.17 -8.96
CA THR A 261 -18.97 8.16 -10.00
C THR A 261 -18.62 8.81 -11.33
N TYR A 262 -17.54 8.37 -11.99
CA TYR A 262 -17.19 8.84 -13.33
C TYR A 262 -18.20 8.36 -14.37
N ASN A 263 -18.85 9.29 -15.03
CA ASN A 263 -19.80 9.00 -16.09
C ASN A 263 -19.14 9.11 -17.48
N TYR A 264 -18.64 8.00 -17.99
CA TYR A 264 -17.98 7.93 -19.31
C TYR A 264 -18.81 8.53 -20.46
N LYS A 265 -20.13 8.39 -20.44
CA LYS A 265 -21.02 8.90 -21.50
C LYS A 265 -21.10 10.43 -21.52
N LYS A 266 -21.00 11.07 -20.35
CA LYS A 266 -21.06 12.54 -20.24
C LYS A 266 -19.82 13.21 -20.82
N TYR A 267 -18.66 12.60 -20.66
CA TYR A 267 -17.37 13.21 -21.00
C TYR A 267 -16.96 12.96 -22.47
N ARG A 268 -17.47 11.91 -23.12
CA ARG A 268 -17.22 11.69 -24.56
C ARG A 268 -17.89 12.75 -25.46
N LYS A 269 -18.95 13.41 -24.98
CA LYS A 269 -19.63 14.49 -25.74
C LYS A 269 -18.89 15.83 -25.69
N SER A 270 -18.04 16.07 -24.68
CA SER A 270 -17.34 17.35 -24.50
C SER A 270 -15.99 17.43 -25.24
N THR A 271 -15.48 16.32 -25.79
CA THR A 271 -14.20 16.28 -26.54
C THR A 271 -14.38 16.41 -28.05
N PHE A 272 -15.62 16.52 -28.55
CA PHE A 272 -15.94 16.65 -29.97
C PHE A 272 -16.68 17.96 -30.33
N ASN A 273 -16.66 18.97 -29.44
CA ASN A 273 -17.13 20.33 -29.73
C ASN A 273 -15.98 21.33 -29.69
#